data_d4d14db1c07acc49e517e0aaa33fe18a
#
_entry.id   d4d14db1c07acc49e517e0aaa33fe18a
#
_cell.length_a   1.000
_cell.length_b   1.000
_cell.length_c   1.000
_cell.angle_alpha   90.00
_cell.angle_beta   90.00
_cell.angle_gamma   90.00
#
_symmetry.space_group_name_H-M   'P 1'
#
loop_
_entity.id
_entity.type
_entity.pdbx_description
1 polymer ?
#
loop_
_entity_poly.entity_id
_entity_poly.type
_entity_poly.pdbx_seq_one_letter_code
_entity_poly.pdbx_strand_id
1 'polypeptide(L)'
;MNKNNTNPKSLAPFSCNYTPQIPQLLQQLNCSIAISTYQAGKVVFISAKDEDSLIQLPRNFEKAMGIAEDTTTDKIAIACKDEVIVFRNSKDLAQFYPKSPNKYDALYLPRNTFHTGAIDIHDLNFGNKGDLYAVNTLFSTIVKIDNNYNFTPYWTPPFIDKIASEDRCHLNGMAMENGKPKYATAFNKGNIPQSWRENVTQSGIVIDIENNKIIAEGLAMPHTPRIFNGELYVLLSATGELVKINKETGNYEVIVKIEGFVRGMSLHKDYLFIGLSKLRKGSSTFGKLPFAEKANEAGIVVVHLPTKSIIGKITYLTSLDEIYDIHILANKTRPNILNTLTDDHKNGLMIPTSTFWRKENKDEKQ
;
A
#
# COMPACT_ATOMS: atom_id res chain seq x y z
N MET A 1 -53.97 11.67 2.87
CA MET A 1 -53.02 10.67 2.40
C MET A 1 -51.62 11.25 2.50
N ASN A 2 -50.94 11.04 3.63
CA ASN A 2 -49.55 11.47 3.84
C ASN A 2 -48.60 10.42 3.25
N LYS A 3 -47.97 10.78 2.15
CA LYS A 3 -46.83 9.98 1.63
C LYS A 3 -45.61 10.30 2.48
N ASN A 4 -45.25 9.42 3.40
CA ASN A 4 -43.95 9.43 4.07
C ASN A 4 -42.88 9.11 3.04
N ASN A 5 -42.26 10.14 2.49
CA ASN A 5 -41.02 10.04 1.71
C ASN A 5 -39.87 9.79 2.69
N THR A 6 -39.64 8.55 3.06
CA THR A 6 -38.38 8.17 3.72
C THR A 6 -37.30 8.17 2.67
N ASN A 7 -36.54 9.27 2.56
CA ASN A 7 -35.27 9.26 1.86
C ASN A 7 -34.42 8.11 2.41
N PRO A 8 -33.89 7.22 1.57
CA PRO A 8 -32.99 6.17 2.06
C PRO A 8 -31.80 6.87 2.76
N LYS A 9 -31.60 6.58 4.05
CA LYS A 9 -30.44 7.09 4.79
C LYS A 9 -29.18 6.72 4.01
N SER A 10 -28.46 7.72 3.55
CA SER A 10 -27.14 7.50 2.93
C SER A 10 -26.25 6.74 3.91
N LEU A 11 -25.55 5.71 3.43
CA LEU A 11 -24.59 4.97 4.24
C LEU A 11 -23.51 5.92 4.76
N ALA A 12 -23.02 5.66 5.97
CA ALA A 12 -21.93 6.43 6.54
C ALA A 12 -20.63 6.29 5.70
N PRO A 13 -19.72 7.28 5.72
CA PRO A 13 -18.43 7.17 5.08
C PRO A 13 -17.67 5.91 5.55
N PHE A 14 -16.95 5.27 4.63
CA PHE A 14 -16.20 4.03 4.85
C PHE A 14 -17.03 2.84 5.36
N SER A 15 -18.35 2.83 5.09
CA SER A 15 -19.16 1.63 5.35
C SER A 15 -18.64 0.46 4.55
N CYS A 16 -18.52 -0.69 5.21
CA CYS A 16 -18.08 -1.94 4.61
C CYS A 16 -18.83 -3.14 5.16
N ASN A 17 -18.95 -4.17 4.36
CA ASN A 17 -19.31 -5.52 4.79
C ASN A 17 -18.02 -6.33 4.97
N TYR A 18 -18.04 -7.31 5.85
CA TYR A 18 -16.91 -8.21 6.03
C TYR A 18 -17.38 -9.60 6.45
N THR A 19 -16.57 -10.60 6.12
CA THR A 19 -16.77 -11.97 6.59
C THR A 19 -16.69 -12.00 8.12
N PRO A 20 -17.67 -12.61 8.82
CA PRO A 20 -17.78 -12.50 10.28
C PRO A 20 -16.53 -12.88 11.08
N GLN A 21 -15.69 -13.77 10.55
CA GLN A 21 -14.44 -14.22 11.20
C GLN A 21 -13.29 -13.23 11.13
N ILE A 22 -13.38 -12.16 10.32
CA ILE A 22 -12.26 -11.22 10.13
C ILE A 22 -11.89 -10.48 11.42
N PRO A 23 -12.81 -9.94 12.22
CA PRO A 23 -12.43 -9.29 13.49
C PRO A 23 -11.69 -10.25 14.43
N GLN A 24 -12.20 -11.46 14.64
CA GLN A 24 -11.56 -12.47 15.47
C GLN A 24 -10.17 -12.86 14.93
N LEU A 25 -10.01 -12.98 13.60
CA LEU A 25 -8.72 -13.27 12.96
C LEU A 25 -7.69 -12.17 13.27
N LEU A 26 -8.06 -10.89 13.13
CA LEU A 26 -7.16 -9.79 13.44
C LEU A 26 -6.72 -9.76 14.91
N GLN A 27 -7.62 -10.12 15.84
CA GLN A 27 -7.27 -10.27 17.25
C GLN A 27 -6.28 -11.43 17.46
N GLN A 28 -6.55 -12.61 16.89
CA GLN A 28 -5.67 -13.78 17.00
C GLN A 28 -4.28 -13.52 16.38
N LEU A 29 -4.23 -12.77 15.31
CA LEU A 29 -3.00 -12.36 14.66
C LEU A 29 -2.30 -11.22 15.41
N ASN A 30 -2.98 -10.56 16.36
CA ASN A 30 -2.49 -9.40 17.09
C ASN A 30 -1.99 -8.30 16.15
N CYS A 31 -2.84 -7.87 15.22
CA CYS A 31 -2.44 -6.91 14.19
C CYS A 31 -3.57 -5.99 13.75
N SER A 32 -3.20 -4.95 13.04
CA SER A 32 -4.09 -4.07 12.28
C SER A 32 -3.65 -4.00 10.82
N ILE A 33 -4.58 -3.67 9.93
CA ILE A 33 -4.32 -3.47 8.52
C ILE A 33 -4.17 -1.97 8.25
N ALA A 34 -3.13 -1.57 7.53
CA ALA A 34 -2.99 -0.24 6.94
C ALA A 34 -3.22 -0.35 5.44
N ILE A 35 -4.10 0.48 4.90
CA ILE A 35 -4.30 0.59 3.45
C ILE A 35 -4.09 2.02 2.99
N SER A 36 -3.54 2.17 1.79
CA SER A 36 -3.48 3.44 1.08
C SER A 36 -4.51 3.48 -0.04
N THR A 37 -5.02 4.69 -0.31
CA THR A 37 -6.07 4.91 -1.29
C THR A 37 -5.73 6.11 -2.14
N TYR A 38 -5.37 5.88 -3.40
CA TYR A 38 -4.90 6.93 -4.29
C TYR A 38 -5.97 8.01 -4.54
N GLN A 39 -7.18 7.58 -4.98
CA GLN A 39 -8.25 8.52 -5.32
C GLN A 39 -8.94 9.13 -4.11
N ALA A 40 -9.21 8.33 -3.09
CA ALA A 40 -9.86 8.82 -1.88
C ALA A 40 -8.91 9.68 -1.03
N GLY A 41 -7.61 9.71 -1.32
CA GLY A 41 -6.62 10.53 -0.63
C GLY A 41 -6.54 10.20 0.86
N LYS A 42 -6.52 8.91 1.21
CA LYS A 42 -6.52 8.44 2.60
C LYS A 42 -5.50 7.33 2.82
N VAL A 43 -5.00 7.28 4.04
CA VAL A 43 -4.52 6.06 4.69
C VAL A 43 -5.55 5.66 5.71
N VAL A 44 -5.96 4.39 5.72
CA VAL A 44 -6.98 3.88 6.64
C VAL A 44 -6.36 2.77 7.47
N PHE A 45 -6.40 2.90 8.79
CA PHE A 45 -6.10 1.80 9.70
C PHE A 45 -7.39 1.05 10.03
N ILE A 46 -7.36 -0.27 9.86
CA ILE A 46 -8.48 -1.17 10.13
C ILE A 46 -8.05 -2.11 11.26
N SER A 47 -8.81 -2.13 12.33
CA SER A 47 -8.55 -2.94 13.53
C SER A 47 -9.79 -3.69 13.95
N ALA A 48 -9.62 -4.79 14.67
CA ALA A 48 -10.72 -5.37 15.42
C ALA A 48 -11.08 -4.42 16.56
N LYS A 49 -12.37 -4.09 16.68
CA LYS A 49 -12.89 -3.38 17.84
C LYS A 49 -13.16 -4.35 18.99
N ASP A 50 -13.74 -5.48 18.64
CA ASP A 50 -14.07 -6.64 19.45
C ASP A 50 -14.06 -7.90 18.56
N GLU A 51 -14.54 -9.05 19.03
CA GLU A 51 -14.57 -10.30 18.27
C GLU A 51 -15.52 -10.25 17.06
N ASP A 52 -16.52 -9.37 17.08
CA ASP A 52 -17.59 -9.31 16.10
C ASP A 52 -17.50 -8.10 15.17
N SER A 53 -16.72 -7.07 15.55
CA SER A 53 -16.74 -5.79 14.82
C SER A 53 -15.37 -5.21 14.53
N LEU A 54 -15.30 -4.51 13.37
CA LEU A 54 -14.16 -3.74 12.95
C LEU A 54 -14.32 -2.26 13.32
N ILE A 55 -13.19 -1.60 13.45
CA ILE A 55 -13.12 -0.15 13.53
C ILE A 55 -12.10 0.37 12.53
N GLN A 56 -12.41 1.51 11.92
CA GLN A 56 -11.59 2.13 10.91
C GLN A 56 -11.18 3.53 11.34
N LEU A 57 -9.95 3.89 10.98
CA LEU A 57 -9.37 5.20 11.25
C LEU A 57 -8.82 5.81 9.95
N PRO A 58 -9.66 6.50 9.15
CA PRO A 58 -9.19 7.20 7.97
C PRO A 58 -8.43 8.48 8.33
N ARG A 59 -7.32 8.73 7.62
CA ARG A 59 -6.52 9.97 7.71
C ARG A 59 -6.22 10.49 6.32
N ASN A 60 -6.22 11.81 6.16
CA ASN A 60 -5.97 12.45 4.87
C ASN A 60 -4.48 12.36 4.50
N PHE A 61 -4.21 11.86 3.29
CA PHE A 61 -2.90 11.84 2.65
C PHE A 61 -3.12 11.99 1.15
N GLU A 62 -2.59 13.04 0.55
CA GLU A 62 -2.85 13.32 -0.86
C GLU A 62 -2.23 12.25 -1.74
N LYS A 63 -3.07 11.52 -2.50
CA LYS A 63 -2.65 10.44 -3.41
C LYS A 63 -1.71 9.42 -2.73
N ALA A 64 -2.05 8.97 -1.53
CA ALA A 64 -1.26 7.96 -0.83
C ALA A 64 -1.14 6.68 -1.67
N MET A 65 0.09 6.21 -1.86
CA MET A 65 0.44 5.02 -2.64
C MET A 65 1.23 4.01 -1.79
N GLY A 66 2.50 3.81 -2.02
CA GLY A 66 3.31 2.84 -1.30
C GLY A 66 3.38 3.10 0.21
N ILE A 67 3.27 2.05 1.01
CA ILE A 67 3.49 2.03 2.46
C ILE A 67 4.66 1.12 2.77
N ALA A 68 5.61 1.59 3.58
CA ALA A 68 6.73 0.79 4.07
C ALA A 68 6.79 0.79 5.60
N GLU A 69 7.25 -0.29 6.19
CA GLU A 69 7.52 -0.39 7.64
C GLU A 69 8.98 -0.79 7.89
N ASP A 70 9.61 -0.11 8.83
CA ASP A 70 10.85 -0.55 9.47
C ASP A 70 10.51 -0.99 10.90
N THR A 71 10.35 -2.29 11.07
CA THR A 71 10.03 -2.89 12.37
C THR A 71 11.15 -2.76 13.39
N THR A 72 12.40 -2.57 12.94
CA THR A 72 13.58 -2.42 13.81
C THR A 72 13.57 -1.10 14.56
N THR A 73 13.18 -0.03 13.87
CA THR A 73 13.13 1.32 14.46
C THR A 73 11.71 1.82 14.72
N ASP A 74 10.70 0.96 14.49
CA ASP A 74 9.26 1.21 14.66
C ASP A 74 8.80 2.45 13.87
N LYS A 75 9.13 2.48 12.58
CA LYS A 75 8.78 3.55 11.64
C LYS A 75 7.91 3.02 10.52
N ILE A 76 7.07 3.90 10.00
CA ILE A 76 6.42 3.71 8.70
C ILE A 76 6.75 4.88 7.78
N ALA A 77 6.78 4.61 6.48
CA ALA A 77 6.88 5.64 5.45
C ALA A 77 5.67 5.54 4.53
N ILE A 78 5.16 6.68 4.08
CA ILE A 78 4.02 6.78 3.17
C ILE A 78 4.43 7.65 1.99
N ALA A 79 4.34 7.11 0.78
CA ALA A 79 4.47 7.87 -0.44
C ALA A 79 3.16 8.61 -0.72
N CYS A 80 3.26 9.92 -0.88
CA CYS A 80 2.18 10.81 -1.24
C CYS A 80 2.40 11.36 -2.67
N LYS A 81 1.59 12.31 -3.09
CA LYS A 81 1.63 12.89 -4.44
C LYS A 81 3.01 13.38 -4.87
N ASP A 82 3.70 14.13 -4.02
CA ASP A 82 4.95 14.82 -4.30
C ASP A 82 5.93 14.81 -3.11
N GLU A 83 5.65 13.97 -2.13
CA GLU A 83 6.46 13.80 -0.93
C GLU A 83 6.42 12.38 -0.38
N VAL A 84 7.44 12.02 0.38
CA VAL A 84 7.45 10.83 1.24
C VAL A 84 7.56 11.27 2.67
N ILE A 85 6.59 10.87 3.50
CA ILE A 85 6.57 11.21 4.92
C ILE A 85 6.97 9.98 5.74
N VAL A 86 7.97 10.12 6.59
CA VAL A 86 8.41 9.08 7.53
C VAL A 86 7.90 9.40 8.92
N PHE A 87 7.21 8.44 9.50
CA PHE A 87 6.63 8.50 10.84
C PHE A 87 7.36 7.56 11.79
N ARG A 88 7.41 7.94 13.04
CA ARG A 88 7.88 7.07 14.12
C ARG A 88 6.76 6.85 15.14
N ASN A 89 6.62 5.59 15.57
CA ASN A 89 5.67 5.23 16.61
C ASN A 89 6.14 5.69 17.99
N SER A 90 5.18 6.04 18.84
CA SER A 90 5.36 6.26 20.28
C SER A 90 4.18 5.69 21.04
N LYS A 91 4.42 4.63 21.83
CA LYS A 91 3.42 4.02 22.71
C LYS A 91 3.00 4.98 23.83
N ASP A 92 3.95 5.71 24.41
CA ASP A 92 3.67 6.65 25.50
C ASP A 92 2.78 7.80 25.03
N LEU A 93 3.10 8.40 23.85
CA LEU A 93 2.23 9.43 23.29
C LEU A 93 0.86 8.88 22.88
N ALA A 94 0.78 7.64 22.48
CA ALA A 94 -0.50 6.98 22.18
C ALA A 94 -1.38 6.88 23.42
N GLN A 95 -0.80 6.41 24.55
CA GLN A 95 -1.50 6.25 25.82
C GLN A 95 -2.07 7.58 26.32
N PHE A 96 -1.28 8.65 26.20
CA PHE A 96 -1.66 9.98 26.71
C PHE A 96 -2.15 10.93 25.61
N TYR A 97 -2.65 10.40 24.47
CA TYR A 97 -3.17 11.24 23.39
C TYR A 97 -4.32 12.12 23.87
N PRO A 98 -4.19 13.47 23.86
CA PRO A 98 -5.13 14.36 24.54
C PRO A 98 -6.59 14.24 24.09
N LYS A 99 -6.82 13.97 22.80
CA LYS A 99 -8.18 13.81 22.24
C LYS A 99 -8.84 12.47 22.57
N SER A 100 -8.08 11.47 22.97
CA SER A 100 -8.58 10.13 23.29
C SER A 100 -7.56 9.36 24.12
N PRO A 101 -7.39 9.67 25.41
CA PRO A 101 -6.44 8.97 26.29
C PRO A 101 -6.79 7.49 26.42
N ASN A 102 -5.78 6.65 26.54
CA ASN A 102 -5.88 5.18 26.70
C ASN A 102 -6.64 4.45 25.58
N LYS A 103 -6.79 5.08 24.40
CA LYS A 103 -7.53 4.50 23.29
C LYS A 103 -6.63 3.78 22.28
N TYR A 104 -5.41 4.23 22.11
CA TYR A 104 -4.48 3.75 21.09
C TYR A 104 -3.27 3.05 21.72
N ASP A 105 -2.80 1.99 21.09
CA ASP A 105 -1.60 1.25 21.49
C ASP A 105 -0.34 1.67 20.70
N ALA A 106 -0.53 2.41 19.62
CA ALA A 106 0.53 3.00 18.81
C ALA A 106 0.09 4.36 18.28
N LEU A 107 1.03 5.31 18.20
CA LEU A 107 0.79 6.62 17.60
C LEU A 107 1.99 7.00 16.74
N TYR A 108 1.75 7.06 15.44
CA TYR A 108 2.75 7.45 14.46
C TYR A 108 2.77 8.96 14.28
N LEU A 109 3.92 9.59 14.57
CA LEU A 109 4.14 11.03 14.40
C LEU A 109 5.16 11.27 13.29
N PRO A 110 4.96 12.29 12.41
CA PRO A 110 5.89 12.60 11.35
C PRO A 110 7.26 13.01 11.92
N ARG A 111 8.31 12.48 11.31
CA ARG A 111 9.70 12.81 11.68
C ARG A 111 10.47 13.45 10.53
N ASN A 112 10.31 12.91 9.32
CA ASN A 112 10.92 13.47 8.12
C ASN A 112 9.87 13.59 7.03
N THR A 113 9.97 14.66 6.24
CA THR A 113 9.26 14.80 4.97
C THR A 113 10.30 15.05 3.89
N PHE A 114 10.30 14.19 2.87
CA PHE A 114 11.16 14.32 1.70
C PHE A 114 10.33 14.83 0.55
N HIS A 115 10.67 16.00 0.01
CA HIS A 115 10.02 16.58 -1.16
C HIS A 115 10.56 15.97 -2.43
N THR A 116 9.88 14.94 -2.93
CA THR A 116 10.31 14.17 -4.11
C THR A 116 9.92 14.82 -5.43
N GLY A 117 8.95 15.74 -5.41
CA GLY A 117 8.21 16.13 -6.61
C GLY A 117 7.23 15.02 -7.04
N ALA A 118 6.39 15.33 -8.00
CA ALA A 118 5.36 14.40 -8.49
C ALA A 118 5.98 13.37 -9.44
N ILE A 119 6.62 12.35 -8.88
CA ILE A 119 7.34 11.30 -9.61
C ILE A 119 6.59 9.97 -9.70
N ASP A 120 5.36 9.93 -9.19
CA ASP A 120 4.46 8.77 -9.25
C ASP A 120 5.05 7.52 -8.58
N ILE A 121 5.32 7.63 -7.28
CA ILE A 121 5.93 6.55 -6.48
C ILE A 121 4.93 5.42 -6.29
N HIS A 122 5.13 4.29 -6.98
CA HIS A 122 4.24 3.14 -6.94
C HIS A 122 4.54 2.15 -5.80
N ASP A 123 5.76 2.03 -5.39
CA ASP A 123 6.15 1.13 -4.29
C ASP A 123 7.24 1.78 -3.44
N LEU A 124 7.29 1.45 -2.16
CA LEU A 124 8.19 2.04 -1.18
C LEU A 124 8.65 0.96 -0.20
N ASN A 125 9.94 0.91 0.11
CA ASN A 125 10.47 -0.06 1.08
C ASN A 125 11.67 0.50 1.83
N PHE A 126 11.77 0.19 3.12
CA PHE A 126 12.99 0.39 3.88
C PHE A 126 14.03 -0.67 3.52
N GLY A 127 15.25 -0.22 3.36
CA GLY A 127 16.43 -1.05 3.22
C GLY A 127 17.24 -1.13 4.51
N ASN A 128 18.46 -1.67 4.38
CA ASN A 128 19.39 -1.70 5.50
C ASN A 128 19.81 -0.30 5.93
N LYS A 129 20.09 -0.11 7.24
CA LYS A 129 20.60 1.13 7.82
C LYS A 129 19.71 2.37 7.60
N GLY A 130 18.41 2.15 7.36
CA GLY A 130 17.45 3.23 7.15
C GLY A 130 17.43 3.82 5.74
N ASP A 131 18.10 3.19 4.77
CA ASP A 131 17.88 3.49 3.34
C ASP A 131 16.38 3.41 3.02
N LEU A 132 15.90 4.30 2.18
CA LEU A 132 14.52 4.29 1.70
C LEU A 132 14.52 4.19 0.17
N TYR A 133 14.00 3.06 -0.34
CA TYR A 133 13.90 2.80 -1.77
C TYR A 133 12.47 3.04 -2.26
N ALA A 134 12.34 3.61 -3.45
CA ALA A 134 11.07 3.87 -4.08
C ALA A 134 11.07 3.45 -5.55
N VAL A 135 9.94 2.98 -6.04
CA VAL A 135 9.71 2.79 -7.48
C VAL A 135 9.18 4.08 -8.05
N ASN A 136 10.02 4.77 -8.81
CA ASN A 136 9.67 5.98 -9.54
C ASN A 136 9.16 5.59 -10.92
N THR A 137 7.85 5.45 -11.04
CA THR A 137 7.19 4.98 -12.27
C THR A 137 7.32 5.97 -13.41
N LEU A 138 7.18 7.27 -13.11
CA LEU A 138 7.28 8.32 -14.11
C LEU A 138 8.62 8.28 -14.85
N PHE A 139 9.70 7.96 -14.13
CA PHE A 139 11.05 7.90 -14.70
C PHE A 139 11.53 6.47 -15.01
N SER A 140 10.67 5.47 -14.78
CA SER A 140 10.98 4.04 -15.03
C SER A 140 12.26 3.58 -14.31
N THR A 141 12.45 3.97 -13.05
CA THR A 141 13.66 3.68 -12.27
C THR A 141 13.35 3.39 -10.80
N ILE A 142 14.16 2.54 -10.16
CA ILE A 142 14.19 2.46 -8.70
C ILE A 142 15.15 3.51 -8.18
N VAL A 143 14.74 4.23 -7.15
CA VAL A 143 15.46 5.37 -6.60
C VAL A 143 15.67 5.21 -5.09
N LYS A 144 16.66 5.89 -4.54
CA LYS A 144 16.77 6.20 -3.12
C LYS A 144 16.15 7.56 -2.85
N ILE A 145 15.43 7.66 -1.75
CA ILE A 145 14.91 8.90 -1.21
C ILE A 145 15.89 9.37 -0.12
N ASP A 146 16.46 10.53 -0.28
CA ASP A 146 17.47 11.10 0.61
C ASP A 146 17.29 12.62 0.82
N ASN A 147 18.18 13.23 1.60
CA ASN A 147 18.09 14.65 1.96
C ASN A 147 18.75 15.60 0.92
N ASN A 148 19.38 15.08 -0.13
CA ASN A 148 20.18 15.90 -1.04
C ASN A 148 19.44 16.27 -2.32
N TYR A 149 18.63 15.34 -2.83
CA TYR A 149 17.94 15.49 -4.11
C TYR A 149 16.49 15.04 -4.00
N ASN A 150 15.65 15.38 -4.96
CA ASN A 150 14.29 14.87 -5.06
C ASN A 150 14.26 13.33 -5.09
N PHE A 151 15.23 12.74 -5.76
CA PHE A 151 15.54 11.32 -5.75
C PHE A 151 16.94 11.06 -6.30
N THR A 152 17.56 9.98 -5.86
CA THR A 152 18.85 9.48 -6.36
C THR A 152 18.62 8.17 -7.09
N PRO A 153 18.88 8.06 -8.42
CA PRO A 153 18.73 6.81 -9.15
C PRO A 153 19.57 5.69 -8.52
N TYR A 154 18.94 4.54 -8.29
CA TYR A 154 19.60 3.34 -7.77
C TYR A 154 19.76 2.28 -8.86
N TRP A 155 18.70 2.02 -9.63
CA TRP A 155 18.70 1.06 -10.72
C TRP A 155 17.65 1.43 -11.76
N THR A 156 18.01 1.25 -13.02
CA THR A 156 17.13 1.45 -14.18
C THR A 156 17.10 0.17 -15.01
N PRO A 157 15.94 -0.30 -15.50
CA PRO A 157 15.89 -1.46 -16.39
C PRO A 157 16.85 -1.32 -17.58
N PRO A 158 17.57 -2.40 -17.97
CA PRO A 158 18.63 -2.32 -18.98
C PRO A 158 18.13 -1.92 -20.38
N PHE A 159 16.83 -2.01 -20.65
CA PHE A 159 16.21 -1.57 -21.91
C PHE A 159 15.80 -0.08 -21.89
N ILE A 160 15.92 0.63 -20.79
CA ILE A 160 15.67 2.07 -20.69
C ILE A 160 16.99 2.83 -20.96
N ASP A 161 17.05 3.55 -22.05
CA ASP A 161 18.26 4.20 -22.55
C ASP A 161 18.62 5.51 -21.82
N LYS A 162 17.62 6.19 -21.24
CA LYS A 162 17.80 7.44 -20.49
C LYS A 162 16.73 7.64 -19.43
N ILE A 163 17.07 8.33 -18.37
CA ILE A 163 16.13 8.78 -17.35
C ILE A 163 15.32 9.96 -17.91
N ALA A 164 14.00 9.77 -18.07
CA ALA A 164 13.07 10.78 -18.59
C ALA A 164 11.69 10.61 -17.96
N SER A 165 10.96 11.71 -17.79
CA SER A 165 9.61 11.73 -17.18
C SER A 165 8.52 11.27 -18.16
N GLU A 166 8.61 10.03 -18.64
CA GLU A 166 7.82 9.53 -19.77
C GLU A 166 7.01 8.25 -19.47
N ASP A 167 7.14 7.66 -18.27
CA ASP A 167 6.47 6.40 -17.89
C ASP A 167 6.57 5.32 -18.99
N ARG A 168 7.78 4.96 -19.40
CA ARG A 168 8.01 4.15 -20.60
C ARG A 168 7.56 2.70 -20.45
N CYS A 169 7.91 2.05 -19.32
CA CYS A 169 7.61 0.64 -19.08
C CYS A 169 6.60 0.40 -17.96
N HIS A 170 6.13 1.43 -17.30
CA HIS A 170 5.30 1.37 -16.09
C HIS A 170 5.91 0.45 -15.03
N LEU A 171 7.15 0.80 -14.63
CA LEU A 171 7.80 0.14 -13.49
C LEU A 171 6.95 0.41 -12.24
N ASN A 172 6.49 -0.64 -11.53
CA ASN A 172 5.41 -0.46 -10.57
C ASN A 172 5.58 -1.19 -9.23
N GLY A 173 6.57 -2.06 -9.10
CA GLY A 173 6.79 -2.76 -7.84
C GLY A 173 8.20 -3.26 -7.68
N MET A 174 8.64 -3.44 -6.44
CA MET A 174 9.91 -4.07 -6.10
C MET A 174 9.77 -5.06 -4.94
N ALA A 175 10.47 -6.17 -5.03
CA ALA A 175 10.64 -7.11 -3.94
C ALA A 175 12.02 -6.92 -3.32
N MET A 176 12.08 -6.85 -1.99
CA MET A 176 13.32 -6.68 -1.24
C MET A 176 13.89 -8.03 -0.83
N GLU A 177 15.22 -8.17 -0.93
CA GLU A 177 15.97 -9.28 -0.36
C GLU A 177 17.23 -8.74 0.32
N ASN A 178 17.51 -9.18 1.54
CA ASN A 178 18.66 -8.71 2.33
C ASN A 178 18.77 -7.17 2.43
N GLY A 179 17.62 -6.48 2.50
CA GLY A 179 17.53 -5.04 2.63
C GLY A 179 17.87 -4.25 1.37
N LYS A 180 17.80 -4.88 0.20
CA LYS A 180 18.00 -4.24 -1.12
C LYS A 180 16.93 -4.68 -2.10
N PRO A 181 16.57 -3.84 -3.09
CA PRO A 181 15.72 -4.27 -4.20
C PRO A 181 16.35 -5.44 -4.97
N LYS A 182 15.61 -6.55 -5.11
CA LYS A 182 16.08 -7.75 -5.79
C LYS A 182 15.29 -8.06 -7.06
N TYR A 183 13.97 -7.92 -7.03
CA TYR A 183 13.12 -8.11 -8.20
C TYR A 183 12.25 -6.87 -8.43
N ALA A 184 11.97 -6.58 -9.68
CA ALA A 184 11.07 -5.52 -10.08
C ALA A 184 10.00 -6.04 -11.05
N THR A 185 8.82 -5.40 -11.04
CA THR A 185 7.75 -5.63 -12.01
C THR A 185 7.53 -4.42 -12.89
N ALA A 186 7.27 -4.65 -14.18
CA ALA A 186 6.87 -3.63 -15.13
C ALA A 186 5.81 -4.17 -16.08
N PHE A 187 5.04 -3.29 -16.75
CA PHE A 187 4.00 -3.72 -17.66
C PHE A 187 4.50 -4.11 -19.04
N ASN A 188 5.70 -3.68 -19.41
CA ASN A 188 6.38 -4.11 -20.62
C ASN A 188 7.89 -3.85 -20.52
N LYS A 189 8.64 -4.24 -21.58
CA LYS A 189 10.06 -3.93 -21.81
C LYS A 189 10.25 -2.80 -22.84
N GLY A 190 9.28 -1.88 -22.90
CA GLY A 190 9.30 -0.78 -23.85
C GLY A 190 10.15 0.39 -23.41
N ASN A 191 10.77 1.08 -24.39
CA ASN A 191 11.60 2.27 -24.20
C ASN A 191 11.01 3.52 -24.90
N ILE A 192 9.71 3.52 -25.15
CA ILE A 192 8.96 4.63 -25.75
C ILE A 192 7.94 5.13 -24.75
N PRO A 193 7.65 6.45 -24.68
CA PRO A 193 6.67 7.00 -23.76
C PRO A 193 5.36 6.24 -23.75
N GLN A 194 4.94 5.75 -22.58
CA GLN A 194 3.69 5.03 -22.32
C GLN A 194 3.41 3.81 -23.21
N SER A 195 4.43 3.20 -23.82
CA SER A 195 4.29 2.02 -24.71
C SER A 195 3.62 0.81 -24.05
N TRP A 196 3.64 0.75 -22.72
CA TRP A 196 2.97 -0.31 -21.95
C TRP A 196 1.45 -0.37 -22.14
N ARG A 197 0.81 0.71 -22.62
CA ARG A 197 -0.65 0.76 -22.79
C ARG A 197 -1.17 -0.12 -23.91
N GLU A 198 -0.33 -0.55 -24.86
CA GLU A 198 -0.74 -1.27 -26.06
C GLU A 198 -1.18 -2.72 -25.78
N ASN A 199 -0.47 -3.42 -24.87
CA ASN A 199 -0.71 -4.85 -24.60
C ASN A 199 -0.57 -5.22 -23.12
N VAL A 200 -1.30 -4.55 -22.24
CA VAL A 200 -1.18 -4.68 -20.78
C VAL A 200 -1.46 -6.07 -20.23
N THR A 201 -2.17 -6.92 -20.98
CA THR A 201 -2.58 -8.26 -20.53
C THR A 201 -1.54 -9.34 -20.80
N GLN A 202 -0.50 -9.06 -21.63
CA GLN A 202 0.45 -10.08 -22.10
C GLN A 202 1.89 -9.58 -22.18
N SER A 203 2.17 -8.33 -21.83
CA SER A 203 3.51 -7.74 -21.99
C SER A 203 4.27 -7.55 -20.67
N GLY A 204 3.63 -7.85 -19.55
CA GLY A 204 4.22 -7.66 -18.22
C GLY A 204 5.42 -8.56 -17.97
N ILE A 205 6.35 -8.07 -17.15
CA ILE A 205 7.63 -8.72 -16.89
C ILE A 205 8.00 -8.67 -15.42
N VAL A 206 8.84 -9.64 -15.01
CA VAL A 206 9.60 -9.61 -13.75
C VAL A 206 11.09 -9.58 -14.08
N ILE A 207 11.82 -8.69 -13.43
CA ILE A 207 13.24 -8.46 -13.68
C ILE A 207 14.04 -8.78 -12.41
N ASP A 208 15.10 -9.58 -12.52
CA ASP A 208 16.15 -9.68 -11.50
C ASP A 208 17.07 -8.47 -11.63
N ILE A 209 17.05 -7.62 -10.61
CA ILE A 209 17.76 -6.34 -10.58
C ILE A 209 19.28 -6.55 -10.55
N GLU A 210 19.74 -7.50 -9.74
CA GLU A 210 21.18 -7.75 -9.56
C GLU A 210 21.84 -8.26 -10.83
N ASN A 211 21.12 -9.14 -11.56
CA ASN A 211 21.63 -9.75 -12.80
C ASN A 211 21.22 -9.00 -14.06
N ASN A 212 20.41 -7.93 -13.95
CA ASN A 212 19.81 -7.20 -15.08
C ASN A 212 19.08 -8.13 -16.06
N LYS A 213 18.40 -9.16 -15.56
CA LYS A 213 17.79 -10.20 -16.37
C LYS A 213 16.28 -10.22 -16.20
N ILE A 214 15.54 -10.24 -17.30
CA ILE A 214 14.11 -10.55 -17.27
C ILE A 214 13.99 -12.05 -16.98
N ILE A 215 13.33 -12.40 -15.87
CA ILE A 215 13.15 -13.79 -15.44
C ILE A 215 11.78 -14.35 -15.79
N ALA A 216 10.77 -13.52 -15.97
CA ALA A 216 9.44 -13.92 -16.41
C ALA A 216 8.84 -12.87 -17.35
N GLU A 217 8.14 -13.32 -18.38
CA GLU A 217 7.49 -12.47 -19.40
C GLU A 217 6.04 -12.95 -19.65
N GLY A 218 5.26 -12.14 -20.38
CA GLY A 218 3.90 -12.50 -20.78
C GLY A 218 2.88 -12.35 -19.65
N LEU A 219 3.18 -11.59 -18.61
CA LEU A 219 2.37 -11.46 -17.41
C LEU A 219 1.26 -10.40 -17.58
N ALA A 220 0.10 -10.69 -17.01
CA ALA A 220 -1.08 -9.84 -17.10
C ALA A 220 -1.08 -8.73 -16.05
N MET A 221 -0.40 -7.59 -16.32
CA MET A 221 -0.26 -6.45 -15.40
C MET A 221 0.32 -6.86 -14.04
N PRO A 222 1.59 -7.34 -13.98
CA PRO A 222 2.20 -7.74 -12.71
C PRO A 222 2.36 -6.55 -11.76
N HIS A 223 1.95 -6.73 -10.51
CA HIS A 223 2.07 -5.73 -9.44
C HIS A 223 2.59 -6.36 -8.14
N THR A 224 3.11 -5.51 -7.29
CA THR A 224 3.42 -5.83 -5.89
C THR A 224 4.22 -7.14 -5.76
N PRO A 225 5.41 -7.27 -6.38
CA PRO A 225 6.25 -8.42 -6.17
C PRO A 225 6.70 -8.44 -4.69
N ARG A 226 6.63 -9.61 -4.04
CA ARG A 226 7.07 -9.79 -2.65
C ARG A 226 7.76 -11.13 -2.48
N ILE A 227 8.77 -11.18 -1.64
CA ILE A 227 9.43 -12.43 -1.24
C ILE A 227 8.89 -12.81 0.13
N PHE A 228 8.23 -13.97 0.19
CA PHE A 228 7.75 -14.58 1.42
C PHE A 228 8.34 -15.97 1.57
N ASN A 229 8.99 -16.24 2.69
CA ASN A 229 9.64 -17.54 2.96
C ASN A 229 10.59 -17.99 1.83
N GLY A 230 11.33 -17.05 1.23
CA GLY A 230 12.24 -17.31 0.13
C GLY A 230 11.61 -17.47 -1.26
N GLU A 231 10.28 -17.47 -1.37
CA GLU A 231 9.54 -17.61 -2.63
C GLU A 231 9.07 -16.26 -3.15
N LEU A 232 9.08 -16.06 -4.46
CA LEU A 232 8.64 -14.84 -5.13
C LEU A 232 7.18 -14.92 -5.52
N TYR A 233 6.36 -14.06 -4.94
CA TYR A 233 4.94 -13.90 -5.26
C TYR A 233 4.70 -12.60 -6.02
N VAL A 234 3.75 -12.64 -6.96
CA VAL A 234 3.35 -11.50 -7.79
C VAL A 234 1.83 -11.50 -7.95
N LEU A 235 1.21 -10.33 -7.95
CA LEU A 235 -0.19 -10.18 -8.32
C LEU A 235 -0.30 -9.91 -9.82
N LEU A 236 -1.11 -10.70 -10.54
CA LEU A 236 -1.48 -10.43 -11.91
C LEU A 236 -2.82 -9.69 -11.91
N SER A 237 -2.75 -8.36 -11.90
CA SER A 237 -3.94 -7.51 -11.70
C SER A 237 -4.99 -7.66 -12.75
N ALA A 238 -4.57 -7.89 -14.02
CA ALA A 238 -5.49 -8.03 -15.16
C ALA A 238 -6.21 -9.37 -15.24
N THR A 239 -5.85 -10.35 -14.42
CA THR A 239 -6.53 -11.66 -14.35
C THR A 239 -7.04 -12.01 -12.95
N GLY A 240 -6.71 -11.15 -11.95
CA GLY A 240 -7.08 -11.37 -10.55
C GLY A 240 -6.34 -12.55 -9.91
N GLU A 241 -5.10 -12.79 -10.30
CA GLU A 241 -4.36 -13.97 -9.85
C GLU A 241 -3.22 -13.58 -8.89
N LEU A 242 -3.08 -14.34 -7.80
CA LEU A 242 -1.85 -14.43 -7.04
C LEU A 242 -1.04 -15.57 -7.62
N VAL A 243 0.18 -15.30 -8.05
CA VAL A 243 1.08 -16.31 -8.61
C VAL A 243 2.39 -16.40 -7.82
N LYS A 244 2.99 -17.60 -7.82
CA LYS A 244 4.35 -17.85 -7.36
C LYS A 244 5.25 -18.05 -8.57
N ILE A 245 6.30 -17.24 -8.69
CA ILE A 245 7.25 -17.29 -9.80
C ILE A 245 8.41 -18.22 -9.44
N ASN A 246 8.72 -19.16 -10.32
CA ASN A 246 9.98 -19.91 -10.25
C ASN A 246 11.11 -18.98 -10.74
N LYS A 247 12.02 -18.63 -9.87
CA LYS A 247 13.08 -17.64 -10.11
C LYS A 247 14.13 -18.11 -11.14
N GLU A 248 14.23 -19.43 -11.38
CA GLU A 248 15.19 -20.01 -12.32
C GLU A 248 14.61 -20.16 -13.74
N THR A 249 13.36 -20.64 -13.83
CA THR A 249 12.71 -20.96 -15.12
C THR A 249 11.82 -19.86 -15.63
N GLY A 250 11.37 -18.94 -14.78
CA GLY A 250 10.39 -17.91 -15.10
C GLY A 250 8.94 -18.39 -15.19
N ASN A 251 8.73 -19.71 -15.08
CA ASN A 251 7.37 -20.27 -15.02
C ASN A 251 6.69 -19.84 -13.72
N TYR A 252 5.37 -19.80 -13.71
CA TYR A 252 4.62 -19.49 -12.50
C TYR A 252 3.51 -20.51 -12.22
N GLU A 253 3.19 -20.63 -10.93
CA GLU A 253 2.05 -21.38 -10.42
C GLU A 253 0.99 -20.41 -9.94
N VAL A 254 -0.26 -20.60 -10.35
CA VAL A 254 -1.39 -19.85 -9.81
C VAL A 254 -1.73 -20.40 -8.42
N ILE A 255 -1.57 -19.56 -7.41
CA ILE A 255 -1.87 -19.92 -6.01
C ILE A 255 -3.35 -19.79 -5.74
N VAL A 256 -3.93 -18.66 -6.13
CA VAL A 256 -5.37 -18.41 -5.98
C VAL A 256 -5.83 -17.42 -7.05
N LYS A 257 -7.07 -17.58 -7.49
CA LYS A 257 -7.75 -16.64 -8.37
C LYS A 257 -8.81 -15.87 -7.58
N ILE A 258 -8.77 -14.55 -7.70
CA ILE A 258 -9.63 -13.61 -6.99
C ILE A 258 -10.45 -12.85 -8.02
N GLU A 259 -11.76 -12.79 -7.85
CA GLU A 259 -12.60 -11.99 -8.74
C GLU A 259 -12.42 -10.50 -8.44
N GLY A 260 -11.67 -9.80 -9.30
CA GLY A 260 -11.43 -8.37 -9.19
C GLY A 260 -10.02 -7.94 -9.60
N PHE A 261 -9.78 -6.64 -9.57
CA PHE A 261 -8.48 -6.04 -9.87
C PHE A 261 -7.64 -6.03 -8.58
N VAL A 262 -6.64 -6.93 -8.51
CA VAL A 262 -5.81 -7.11 -7.31
C VAL A 262 -4.61 -6.16 -7.31
N ARG A 263 -4.34 -5.53 -6.16
CA ARG A 263 -3.21 -4.62 -5.97
C ARG A 263 -2.86 -4.45 -4.49
N GLY A 264 -1.56 -4.42 -4.17
CA GLY A 264 -1.08 -4.39 -2.80
C GLY A 264 -1.26 -5.73 -2.09
N MET A 265 -0.22 -6.23 -1.45
CA MET A 265 -0.29 -7.44 -0.63
C MET A 265 0.70 -7.40 0.54
N SER A 266 0.29 -7.98 1.66
CA SER A 266 1.12 -8.12 2.85
C SER A 266 0.84 -9.46 3.53
N LEU A 267 1.90 -10.18 3.88
CA LEU A 267 1.84 -11.45 4.61
C LEU A 267 2.06 -11.20 6.11
N HIS A 268 1.22 -11.81 6.94
CA HIS A 268 1.46 -11.92 8.37
C HIS A 268 1.16 -13.33 8.85
N LYS A 269 2.16 -14.02 9.39
CA LYS A 269 2.13 -15.45 9.65
C LYS A 269 1.72 -16.22 8.37
N ASP A 270 0.64 -16.98 8.41
CA ASP A 270 0.14 -17.78 7.27
C ASP A 270 -0.93 -17.05 6.43
N TYR A 271 -1.23 -15.81 6.76
CA TYR A 271 -2.34 -15.07 6.15
C TYR A 271 -1.84 -13.93 5.26
N LEU A 272 -2.23 -13.98 4.00
CA LEU A 272 -1.93 -12.96 3.00
C LEU A 272 -3.16 -12.07 2.79
N PHE A 273 -2.96 -10.78 2.97
CA PHE A 273 -3.97 -9.75 2.75
C PHE A 273 -3.73 -9.10 1.39
N ILE A 274 -4.73 -9.11 0.52
CA ILE A 274 -4.64 -8.63 -0.87
C ILE A 274 -5.72 -7.57 -1.11
N GLY A 275 -5.32 -6.41 -1.66
CA GLY A 275 -6.23 -5.33 -2.00
C GLY A 275 -6.99 -5.58 -3.30
N LEU A 276 -8.24 -5.15 -3.31
CA LEU A 276 -9.12 -5.11 -4.47
C LEU A 276 -9.48 -3.68 -4.82
N SER A 277 -9.52 -3.39 -6.11
CA SER A 277 -9.96 -2.10 -6.63
C SER A 277 -11.05 -2.28 -7.69
N LYS A 278 -12.00 -1.35 -7.72
CA LYS A 278 -12.93 -1.23 -8.83
C LYS A 278 -12.19 -0.70 -10.04
N LEU A 279 -12.46 -1.27 -11.19
CA LEU A 279 -11.93 -0.72 -12.42
C LEU A 279 -12.72 0.52 -12.86
N ARG A 280 -11.99 1.55 -13.28
CA ARG A 280 -12.57 2.78 -13.80
C ARG A 280 -13.20 2.51 -15.17
N LYS A 281 -14.51 2.49 -15.25
CA LYS A 281 -15.26 2.27 -16.52
C LYS A 281 -14.89 3.26 -17.64
N GLY A 282 -14.43 4.46 -17.29
CA GLY A 282 -13.97 5.49 -18.23
C GLY A 282 -12.50 5.42 -18.62
N SER A 283 -11.71 4.47 -18.12
CA SER A 283 -10.31 4.31 -18.50
C SER A 283 -10.16 3.70 -19.87
N SER A 284 -9.46 4.37 -20.78
CA SER A 284 -9.16 3.85 -22.12
C SER A 284 -8.33 2.56 -22.11
N THR A 285 -7.54 2.34 -21.06
CA THR A 285 -6.71 1.15 -20.88
C THR A 285 -7.41 0.07 -20.06
N PHE A 286 -7.92 0.43 -18.85
CA PHE A 286 -8.46 -0.55 -17.91
C PHE A 286 -9.91 -0.93 -18.17
N GLY A 287 -10.71 -0.05 -18.78
CA GLY A 287 -12.09 -0.35 -19.14
C GLY A 287 -12.24 -1.41 -20.24
N LYS A 288 -11.14 -1.75 -20.94
CA LYS A 288 -11.11 -2.78 -22.01
C LYS A 288 -10.62 -4.15 -21.50
N LEU A 289 -10.29 -4.28 -20.21
CA LEU A 289 -9.84 -5.56 -19.65
C LEU A 289 -10.97 -6.60 -19.70
N PRO A 290 -10.66 -7.88 -19.99
CA PRO A 290 -11.67 -8.94 -20.18
C PRO A 290 -12.59 -9.15 -18.96
N PHE A 291 -12.16 -8.74 -17.78
CA PHE A 291 -12.94 -8.87 -16.53
C PHE A 291 -13.38 -7.51 -15.95
N ALA A 292 -13.30 -6.42 -16.73
CA ALA A 292 -13.66 -5.07 -16.25
C ALA A 292 -15.08 -4.99 -15.65
N GLU A 293 -16.02 -5.79 -16.17
CA GLU A 293 -17.38 -5.89 -15.64
C GLU A 293 -17.45 -6.59 -14.28
N LYS A 294 -16.51 -7.51 -13.99
CA LYS A 294 -16.44 -8.25 -12.72
C LYS A 294 -15.66 -7.51 -11.64
N ALA A 295 -14.76 -6.59 -12.01
CA ALA A 295 -13.96 -5.79 -11.08
C ALA A 295 -14.76 -4.56 -10.58
N ASN A 296 -15.86 -4.83 -9.88
CA ASN A 296 -16.80 -3.82 -9.38
C ASN A 296 -16.79 -3.67 -7.85
N GLU A 297 -15.91 -4.39 -7.15
CA GLU A 297 -15.73 -4.32 -5.70
C GLU A 297 -14.37 -3.70 -5.35
N ALA A 298 -14.34 -2.92 -4.28
CA ALA A 298 -13.11 -2.47 -3.63
C ALA A 298 -13.07 -3.03 -2.21
N GLY A 299 -11.91 -3.50 -1.78
CA GLY A 299 -11.82 -4.13 -0.47
C GLY A 299 -10.53 -4.92 -0.24
N ILE A 300 -10.59 -5.86 0.66
CA ILE A 300 -9.46 -6.71 1.04
C ILE A 300 -9.91 -8.17 0.99
N VAL A 301 -9.12 -9.02 0.35
CA VAL A 301 -9.28 -10.48 0.40
C VAL A 301 -8.19 -11.06 1.29
N VAL A 302 -8.57 -11.99 2.16
CA VAL A 302 -7.65 -12.70 3.04
C VAL A 302 -7.50 -14.13 2.55
N VAL A 303 -6.26 -14.51 2.25
CA VAL A 303 -5.89 -15.84 1.77
C VAL A 303 -5.06 -16.55 2.85
N HIS A 304 -5.44 -17.77 3.21
CA HIS A 304 -4.58 -18.66 4.00
C HIS A 304 -3.60 -19.34 3.05
N LEU A 305 -2.34 -18.90 3.07
CA LEU A 305 -1.34 -19.26 2.07
C LEU A 305 -1.02 -20.77 2.04
N PRO A 306 -0.89 -21.48 3.18
CA PRO A 306 -0.62 -22.91 3.18
C PRO A 306 -1.70 -23.76 2.49
N THR A 307 -2.97 -23.38 2.64
CA THR A 307 -4.09 -24.11 2.02
C THR A 307 -4.52 -23.50 0.67
N LYS A 308 -3.89 -22.40 0.25
CA LYS A 308 -4.22 -21.67 -0.99
C LYS A 308 -5.70 -21.30 -1.09
N SER A 309 -6.35 -21.00 0.03
CA SER A 309 -7.79 -20.75 0.08
C SER A 309 -8.12 -19.33 0.58
N ILE A 310 -9.14 -18.73 -0.04
CA ILE A 310 -9.73 -17.49 0.45
C ILE A 310 -10.54 -17.81 1.69
N ILE A 311 -10.24 -17.15 2.81
CA ILE A 311 -10.91 -17.37 4.09
C ILE A 311 -11.84 -16.23 4.49
N GLY A 312 -11.75 -15.11 3.82
CA GLY A 312 -12.64 -13.98 4.08
C GLY A 312 -12.33 -12.76 3.25
N LYS A 313 -13.22 -11.78 3.32
CA LYS A 313 -13.06 -10.49 2.65
C LYS A 313 -13.65 -9.33 3.46
N ILE A 314 -13.16 -8.13 3.19
CA ILE A 314 -13.77 -6.85 3.58
C ILE A 314 -14.13 -6.14 2.28
N THR A 315 -15.40 -5.76 2.08
CA THR A 315 -15.89 -5.10 0.88
C THR A 315 -16.45 -3.72 1.23
N TYR A 316 -15.91 -2.68 0.64
CA TYR A 316 -16.38 -1.31 0.85
C TYR A 316 -17.64 -1.01 0.05
N LEU A 317 -18.60 -0.37 0.73
CA LEU A 317 -19.86 0.08 0.14
C LEU A 317 -19.80 1.56 -0.25
N THR A 318 -19.00 2.35 0.48
CA THR A 318 -18.88 3.80 0.30
C THR A 318 -17.44 4.27 0.46
N SER A 319 -17.14 5.45 -0.08
CA SER A 319 -15.91 6.25 0.12
C SER A 319 -14.61 5.66 -0.42
N LEU A 320 -14.61 4.41 -0.91
CA LEU A 320 -13.41 3.75 -1.37
C LEU A 320 -13.71 2.90 -2.61
N ASP A 321 -13.07 3.27 -3.73
CA ASP A 321 -13.16 2.55 -5.00
C ASP A 321 -11.82 1.88 -5.36
N GLU A 322 -10.73 2.29 -4.71
CA GLU A 322 -9.38 1.81 -5.03
C GLU A 322 -8.56 1.61 -3.74
N ILE A 323 -7.98 0.43 -3.59
CA ILE A 323 -6.88 0.17 -2.65
C ILE A 323 -5.59 0.12 -3.46
N TYR A 324 -4.61 0.92 -3.04
CA TYR A 324 -3.34 1.00 -3.72
C TYR A 324 -2.31 0.04 -3.13
N ASP A 325 -2.12 0.10 -1.83
CA ASP A 325 -1.20 -0.78 -1.11
C ASP A 325 -1.81 -1.23 0.22
N ILE A 326 -1.33 -2.37 0.71
CA ILE A 326 -1.70 -2.95 2.00
C ILE A 326 -0.44 -3.26 2.79
N HIS A 327 -0.47 -2.91 4.07
CA HIS A 327 0.57 -3.26 5.02
C HIS A 327 -0.04 -3.77 6.33
N ILE A 328 0.55 -4.82 6.93
CA ILE A 328 0.09 -5.35 8.22
C ILE A 328 0.99 -4.81 9.32
N LEU A 329 0.38 -4.10 10.25
CA LEU A 329 1.01 -3.57 11.45
C LEU A 329 0.97 -4.62 12.56
N ALA A 330 1.99 -5.45 12.63
CA ALA A 330 2.11 -6.52 13.62
C ALA A 330 2.26 -5.97 15.04
N ASN A 331 1.63 -6.63 16.02
CA ASN A 331 1.62 -6.23 17.44
C ASN A 331 1.05 -4.82 17.70
N LYS A 332 0.17 -4.37 16.81
CA LYS A 332 -0.57 -3.10 16.94
C LYS A 332 -2.05 -3.39 16.69
N THR A 333 -2.85 -3.28 17.74
CA THR A 333 -4.28 -3.62 17.71
C THR A 333 -5.17 -2.40 17.57
N ARG A 334 -4.63 -1.21 17.88
CA ARG A 334 -5.35 0.05 17.78
C ARG A 334 -4.41 1.21 17.43
N PRO A 335 -3.71 1.16 16.30
CA PRO A 335 -2.79 2.23 15.91
C PRO A 335 -3.53 3.52 15.51
N ASN A 336 -2.85 4.65 15.69
CA ASN A 336 -3.23 5.96 15.16
C ASN A 336 -2.05 6.59 14.43
N ILE A 337 -2.33 7.50 13.51
CA ILE A 337 -1.34 8.28 12.78
C ILE A 337 -1.78 9.74 12.71
N LEU A 338 -0.86 10.66 12.98
CA LEU A 338 -1.09 12.09 12.88
C LEU A 338 -0.44 12.60 11.59
N ASN A 339 -1.26 13.08 10.66
CA ASN A 339 -0.77 13.69 9.43
C ASN A 339 -0.23 15.11 9.67
N THR A 340 0.38 15.69 8.64
CA THR A 340 0.93 17.05 8.66
C THR A 340 -0.10 18.13 8.33
N LEU A 341 -1.33 17.75 7.98
CA LEU A 341 -2.42 18.67 7.61
C LEU A 341 -3.11 19.30 8.83
N THR A 342 -2.89 18.77 10.02
CA THR A 342 -3.42 19.28 11.27
C THR A 342 -2.30 19.58 12.26
N ASP A 343 -2.53 20.46 13.23
CA ASP A 343 -1.52 20.87 14.19
C ASP A 343 -1.29 19.86 15.33
N ASP A 344 -2.07 18.81 15.40
CA ASP A 344 -1.96 17.79 16.46
C ASP A 344 -0.55 17.20 16.56
N HIS A 345 0.09 16.93 15.42
CA HIS A 345 1.43 16.38 15.37
C HIS A 345 2.51 17.30 15.94
N LYS A 346 2.27 18.62 15.97
CA LYS A 346 3.22 19.62 16.51
C LYS A 346 3.31 19.59 18.04
N ASN A 347 2.31 19.02 18.70
CA ASN A 347 2.21 18.99 20.16
C ASN A 347 2.78 17.70 20.76
N GLY A 348 2.99 16.66 19.97
CA GLY A 348 3.63 15.40 20.41
C GLY A 348 5.14 15.46 20.25
N LEU A 349 5.88 15.51 21.37
CA LEU A 349 7.33 15.66 21.39
C LEU A 349 7.98 14.38 21.87
N MET A 350 9.02 13.92 21.13
CA MET A 350 9.79 12.72 21.45
C MET A 350 11.27 13.07 21.53
N ILE A 351 11.89 12.72 22.63
CA ILE A 351 13.35 12.71 22.80
C ILE A 351 13.81 11.28 23.12
N PRO A 352 15.08 10.93 23.06
CA PRO A 352 15.54 9.55 23.31
C PRO A 352 15.10 8.96 24.65
N THR A 353 14.92 9.78 25.67
CA THR A 353 14.64 9.36 27.04
C THR A 353 13.22 9.63 27.52
N SER A 354 12.42 10.40 26.77
CA SER A 354 11.08 10.84 27.24
C SER A 354 10.18 11.29 26.12
N THR A 355 8.89 11.39 26.42
CA THR A 355 7.87 11.91 25.51
C THR A 355 6.98 12.92 26.23
N PHE A 356 6.44 13.88 25.49
CA PHE A 356 5.65 14.97 26.06
C PHE A 356 4.51 15.34 25.13
N TRP A 357 3.34 15.65 25.70
CA TRP A 357 2.31 16.44 25.02
C TRP A 357 2.44 17.89 25.46
N ARG A 358 2.72 18.80 24.50
CA ARG A 358 2.71 20.23 24.75
C ARG A 358 1.30 20.65 25.17
N LYS A 359 1.18 21.40 26.28
CA LYS A 359 -0.07 22.03 26.66
C LYS A 359 -0.30 23.23 25.73
N GLU A 360 -1.48 23.32 25.11
CA GLU A 360 -1.86 24.53 24.39
C GLU A 360 -1.93 25.69 25.40
N ASN A 361 -1.15 26.74 25.21
CA ASN A 361 -1.34 27.99 25.92
C ASN A 361 -2.66 28.61 25.41
N LYS A 362 -3.61 28.80 26.31
CA LYS A 362 -4.91 29.41 25.99
C LYS A 362 -4.79 30.87 25.50
N ASP A 363 -3.62 31.46 25.66
CA ASP A 363 -3.36 32.89 25.35
C ASP A 363 -2.85 33.14 23.90
N GLU A 364 -2.60 32.09 23.10
CA GLU A 364 -2.15 32.25 21.71
C GLU A 364 -3.29 32.34 20.66
N LYS A 365 -4.54 32.49 21.11
CA LYS A 365 -5.69 32.75 20.24
C LYS A 365 -6.09 34.25 20.32
N GLN A 366 -5.19 35.13 19.90
CA GLN A 366 -5.51 36.51 19.57
C GLN A 366 -5.12 36.78 18.11
#